data_d682b5c6278496bdef608411d7a48d44
#
_entry.id   d682b5c6278496bdef608411d7a48d44
#
_cell.length_a   1.000
_cell.length_b   1.000
_cell.length_c   1.000
_cell.angle_alpha   90.00
_cell.angle_beta   90.00
_cell.angle_gamma   90.00
#
_symmetry.space_group_name_H-M   'P 1'
#
loop_
_entity.id
_entity.type
_entity.pdbx_description
1 polymer ?
#
loop_
_entity_poly.entity_id
_entity_poly.type
_entity_poly.pdbx_seq_one_letter_code
_entity_poly.pdbx_strand_id
1 'polypeptide(L)'
;MRLKLQSQTILTNILLPCIRHTLMKSINFVIVGDYQIASDLGKKGTTTDLSIYDRKTQDTIFTWTVPITFPDKIQSLMQATNIAEYAILNVTKIDKYLGEQVLALDAINFSEGFILHSYEVDEMKLKTLIKNTTISDFQFLDNDQLKQQMSRLKPKSREGECILPIDHAFNVKGVGTVVLGVIKQGAVKTFDRLKILPSGKDILVKSIQMHDDPVTECKSPARVGLAVKGVDAADISRGDVLCSPDSLNLKVATDAIPAGFIKSPYYKGNLTENQTYVISVGIQIKPVKIKYNNADRIEIIPEKSLVFFSGQSYALLKPDNVGTRIIAKGIIQ
;
A
#
# COMPACT_ATOMS: atom_id res chain seq x y z
N MET A 1 5.56 70.57 44.76
CA MET A 1 5.65 69.16 45.15
C MET A 1 5.17 68.28 43.99
N ARG A 2 6.10 67.80 43.16
CA ARG A 2 5.84 67.05 41.93
C ARG A 2 6.21 65.59 42.15
N LEU A 3 5.25 64.69 42.08
CA LEU A 3 5.46 63.26 42.04
C LEU A 3 5.64 62.81 40.59
N LYS A 4 6.79 62.23 40.28
CA LYS A 4 7.09 61.54 39.00
C LYS A 4 6.57 60.08 39.12
N LEU A 5 5.66 59.71 38.27
CA LEU A 5 5.34 58.32 37.97
C LEU A 5 6.29 57.80 36.90
N GLN A 6 7.10 56.84 37.26
CA GLN A 6 7.90 56.04 36.27
C GLN A 6 7.04 54.85 35.85
N SER A 7 6.70 54.79 34.57
CA SER A 7 6.13 53.64 33.94
C SER A 7 7.23 52.65 33.54
N GLN A 8 7.37 51.56 34.27
CA GLN A 8 8.14 50.43 33.81
C GLN A 8 7.28 49.56 32.87
N THR A 9 7.66 49.57 31.59
CA THR A 9 7.13 48.65 30.60
C THR A 9 7.81 47.30 30.76
N ILE A 10 7.09 46.35 31.34
CA ILE A 10 7.55 44.93 31.39
C ILE A 10 7.23 44.32 30.00
N LEU A 11 8.24 44.20 29.18
CA LEU A 11 8.20 43.37 27.98
C LEU A 11 8.25 41.90 28.43
N THR A 12 7.09 41.29 28.54
CA THR A 12 6.99 39.83 28.66
C THR A 12 7.28 39.23 27.28
N ASN A 13 8.51 38.77 27.10
CA ASN A 13 8.89 37.86 26.02
C ASN A 13 8.11 36.55 26.22
N ILE A 14 6.96 36.41 25.56
CA ILE A 14 6.31 35.15 25.35
C ILE A 14 7.15 34.41 24.32
N LEU A 15 8.12 33.62 24.77
CA LEU A 15 8.72 32.55 24.01
C LEU A 15 7.61 31.50 23.76
N LEU A 16 6.92 31.62 22.62
CA LEU A 16 6.16 30.52 22.06
C LEU A 16 7.16 29.37 21.85
N PRO A 17 6.97 28.21 22.49
CA PRO A 17 7.81 27.06 22.18
C PRO A 17 7.61 26.79 20.68
N CYS A 18 8.68 26.91 19.92
CA CYS A 18 8.75 26.42 18.55
C CYS A 18 8.59 24.90 18.65
N ILE A 19 7.33 24.44 18.60
CA ILE A 19 7.01 23.02 18.49
C ILE A 19 7.56 22.62 17.13
N ARG A 20 8.79 22.12 17.11
CA ARG A 20 9.27 21.33 16.00
C ARG A 20 8.31 20.15 15.89
N HIS A 21 7.31 20.24 15.03
CA HIS A 21 6.57 19.08 14.59
C HIS A 21 7.57 18.15 13.89
N THR A 22 8.23 17.31 14.67
CA THR A 22 9.00 16.20 14.11
C THR A 22 7.98 15.38 13.33
N LEU A 23 8.11 15.38 12.00
CA LEU A 23 7.24 14.58 11.13
C LEU A 23 7.31 13.14 11.62
N MET A 24 6.15 12.62 12.06
CA MET A 24 6.01 11.24 12.50
C MET A 24 6.45 10.31 11.36
N LYS A 25 7.28 9.33 11.68
CA LYS A 25 7.65 8.26 10.75
C LYS A 25 6.45 7.34 10.54
N SER A 26 6.32 6.77 9.36
CA SER A 26 5.34 5.71 9.05
C SER A 26 6.05 4.47 8.54
N ILE A 27 5.62 3.30 9.02
CA ILE A 27 6.09 2.00 8.55
C ILE A 27 4.86 1.12 8.34
N ASN A 28 4.65 0.68 7.10
CA ASN A 28 3.47 -0.10 6.73
C ASN A 28 3.86 -1.54 6.42
N PHE A 29 3.17 -2.47 7.06
CA PHE A 29 3.32 -3.90 6.87
C PHE A 29 2.10 -4.50 6.21
N VAL A 30 2.30 -5.55 5.45
CA VAL A 30 1.27 -6.57 5.21
C VAL A 30 1.54 -7.76 6.10
N ILE A 31 0.48 -8.30 6.71
CA ILE A 31 0.54 -9.61 7.39
C ILE A 31 -0.21 -10.60 6.51
N VAL A 32 0.47 -11.68 6.13
CA VAL A 32 -0.11 -12.81 5.40
C VAL A 32 0.15 -14.10 6.17
N GLY A 33 -0.66 -15.12 5.97
CA GLY A 33 -0.68 -16.33 6.78
C GLY A 33 -1.68 -16.21 7.93
N ASP A 34 -1.29 -16.59 9.13
CA ASP A 34 -2.11 -16.37 10.32
C ASP A 34 -1.99 -14.91 10.77
N TYR A 35 -3.09 -14.19 10.65
CA TYR A 35 -3.13 -12.76 10.95
C TYR A 35 -3.61 -12.44 12.39
N GLN A 36 -3.82 -13.43 13.26
CA GLN A 36 -4.20 -13.17 14.65
C GLN A 36 -3.17 -12.30 15.36
N ILE A 37 -1.89 -12.44 15.00
CA ILE A 37 -0.79 -11.62 15.52
C ILE A 37 -1.04 -10.10 15.34
N ALA A 38 -1.84 -9.68 14.36
CA ALA A 38 -2.11 -8.26 14.12
C ALA A 38 -2.74 -7.56 15.33
N SER A 39 -3.59 -8.28 16.11
CA SER A 39 -4.22 -7.75 17.32
C SER A 39 -3.23 -7.56 18.47
N ASP A 40 -2.13 -8.31 18.49
CA ASP A 40 -1.07 -8.17 19.49
C ASP A 40 -0.09 -7.03 19.15
N LEU A 41 -0.01 -6.68 17.87
CA LEU A 41 0.85 -5.63 17.35
C LEU A 41 0.22 -4.25 17.41
N GLY A 42 -1.09 -4.12 17.16
CA GLY A 42 -1.77 -2.84 17.08
C GLY A 42 -3.27 -2.90 17.34
N LYS A 43 -3.88 -1.72 17.47
CA LYS A 43 -5.32 -1.55 17.61
C LYS A 43 -5.99 -1.69 16.24
N LYS A 44 -7.10 -2.42 16.18
CA LYS A 44 -7.90 -2.58 14.97
C LYS A 44 -8.62 -1.27 14.62
N GLY A 45 -8.38 -0.79 13.40
CA GLY A 45 -9.03 0.38 12.81
C GLY A 45 -10.07 -0.02 11.75
N THR A 46 -9.94 0.52 10.54
CA THR A 46 -10.85 0.27 9.41
C THR A 46 -10.90 -1.20 9.04
N THR A 47 -12.11 -1.71 8.79
CA THR A 47 -12.34 -3.10 8.36
C THR A 47 -13.35 -3.13 7.23
N THR A 48 -12.93 -3.75 6.10
CA THR A 48 -13.79 -4.09 4.96
C THR A 48 -13.42 -5.52 4.50
N ASP A 49 -12.90 -5.70 3.30
CA ASP A 49 -12.17 -6.88 2.82
C ASP A 49 -10.69 -6.87 3.23
N LEU A 50 -10.21 -5.72 3.67
CA LEU A 50 -8.95 -5.52 4.36
C LEU A 50 -9.22 -5.05 5.79
N SER A 51 -8.49 -5.55 6.76
CA SER A 51 -8.43 -4.97 8.10
C SER A 51 -7.11 -4.23 8.27
N ILE A 52 -7.20 -3.05 8.85
CA ILE A 52 -6.04 -2.21 9.14
C ILE A 52 -5.90 -2.11 10.64
N TYR A 53 -4.72 -2.42 11.13
CA TYR A 53 -4.31 -2.25 12.51
C TYR A 53 -3.22 -1.20 12.57
N ASP A 54 -3.18 -0.43 13.64
CA ASP A 54 -2.16 0.58 13.82
C ASP A 54 -1.70 0.71 15.28
N ARG A 55 -0.51 1.24 15.45
CA ARG A 55 0.06 1.59 16.75
C ARG A 55 0.96 2.80 16.59
N LYS A 56 0.70 3.83 17.39
CA LYS A 56 1.53 5.01 17.49
C LYS A 56 2.51 4.86 18.65
N THR A 57 3.78 5.11 18.38
CA THR A 57 4.84 5.29 19.38
C THR A 57 5.19 6.78 19.50
N GLN A 58 6.26 7.10 20.19
CA GLN A 58 6.70 8.49 20.37
C GLN A 58 7.04 9.19 19.03
N ASP A 59 7.61 8.45 18.06
CA ASP A 59 8.12 9.01 16.80
C ASP A 59 7.67 8.27 15.55
N THR A 60 6.98 7.13 15.69
CA THR A 60 6.65 6.23 14.58
C THR A 60 5.21 5.72 14.68
N ILE A 61 4.51 5.72 13.56
CA ILE A 61 3.22 5.05 13.38
C ILE A 61 3.49 3.77 12.59
N PHE A 62 3.17 2.64 13.18
CA PHE A 62 3.15 1.34 12.53
C PHE A 62 1.74 1.03 12.04
N THR A 63 1.62 0.54 10.83
CA THR A 63 0.35 0.11 10.23
C THR A 63 0.48 -1.31 9.70
N TRP A 64 -0.48 -2.18 10.01
CA TRP A 64 -0.54 -3.55 9.50
C TRP A 64 -1.82 -3.76 8.71
N THR A 65 -1.67 -4.11 7.44
CA THR A 65 -2.78 -4.44 6.56
C THR A 65 -2.93 -5.95 6.45
N VAL A 66 -4.14 -6.43 6.66
CA VAL A 66 -4.49 -7.86 6.67
C VAL A 66 -5.57 -8.14 5.62
N PRO A 67 -5.39 -9.09 4.70
CA PRO A 67 -6.39 -9.48 3.69
C PRO A 67 -7.42 -10.46 4.28
N ILE A 68 -8.40 -9.98 5.05
CA ILE A 68 -9.32 -10.83 5.83
C ILE A 68 -10.30 -11.65 4.98
N THR A 69 -10.51 -11.30 3.72
CA THR A 69 -11.34 -12.08 2.79
C THR A 69 -10.55 -13.09 1.97
N PHE A 70 -9.22 -13.16 2.15
CA PHE A 70 -8.43 -14.28 1.66
C PHE A 70 -8.61 -15.48 2.62
N PRO A 71 -8.79 -16.73 2.14
CA PRO A 71 -8.53 -17.18 0.76
C PRO A 71 -9.69 -17.02 -0.24
N ASP A 72 -10.87 -16.60 0.17
CA ASP A 72 -12.04 -16.56 -0.74
C ASP A 72 -11.79 -15.57 -1.90
N LYS A 73 -11.18 -14.43 -1.62
CA LYS A 73 -10.86 -13.37 -2.60
C LYS A 73 -9.36 -13.16 -2.71
N ILE A 74 -8.75 -13.66 -3.80
CA ILE A 74 -7.33 -13.43 -4.10
C ILE A 74 -7.01 -11.94 -4.27
N GLN A 75 -7.98 -11.14 -4.70
CA GLN A 75 -7.83 -9.70 -4.91
C GLN A 75 -7.46 -8.97 -3.61
N SER A 76 -8.03 -9.36 -2.47
CA SER A 76 -7.72 -8.74 -1.18
C SER A 76 -6.26 -8.99 -0.77
N LEU A 77 -5.72 -10.19 -1.05
CA LEU A 77 -4.31 -10.48 -0.83
C LEU A 77 -3.42 -9.56 -1.65
N MET A 78 -3.71 -9.42 -2.96
CA MET A 78 -2.92 -8.55 -3.84
C MET A 78 -3.03 -7.08 -3.46
N GLN A 79 -4.19 -6.60 -3.04
CA GLN A 79 -4.37 -5.23 -2.58
C GLN A 79 -3.64 -4.96 -1.27
N ALA A 80 -3.70 -5.88 -0.31
CA ALA A 80 -2.99 -5.75 0.95
C ALA A 80 -1.47 -5.68 0.75
N THR A 81 -0.91 -6.54 -0.10
CA THR A 81 0.53 -6.54 -0.42
C THR A 81 0.97 -5.23 -1.07
N ASN A 82 0.15 -4.62 -1.92
CA ASN A 82 0.48 -3.37 -2.60
C ASN A 82 0.39 -2.12 -1.71
N ILE A 83 -0.26 -2.20 -0.55
CA ILE A 83 -0.33 -1.08 0.42
C ILE A 83 0.98 -0.94 1.19
N ALA A 84 1.64 -2.04 1.52
CA ALA A 84 2.76 -2.12 2.43
C ALA A 84 4.14 -1.92 1.76
N GLU A 85 5.14 -1.65 2.60
CA GLU A 85 6.57 -1.62 2.25
C GLU A 85 7.34 -2.81 2.84
N TYR A 86 6.81 -3.41 3.91
CA TYR A 86 7.38 -4.57 4.61
C TYR A 86 6.34 -5.67 4.70
N ALA A 87 6.78 -6.92 4.78
CA ALA A 87 5.89 -8.06 4.92
C ALA A 87 6.20 -8.89 6.16
N ILE A 88 5.15 -9.42 6.77
CA ILE A 88 5.23 -10.46 7.81
C ILE A 88 4.47 -11.67 7.26
N LEU A 89 5.18 -12.78 7.06
CA LEU A 89 4.62 -14.07 6.69
C LEU A 89 4.55 -14.95 7.94
N ASN A 90 3.35 -15.11 8.52
CA ASN A 90 3.14 -15.92 9.72
C ASN A 90 2.54 -17.27 9.36
N VAL A 91 3.35 -18.33 9.46
CA VAL A 91 3.03 -19.66 8.92
C VAL A 91 2.63 -20.61 10.05
N THR A 92 1.38 -21.07 10.03
CA THR A 92 0.90 -22.13 10.94
C THR A 92 0.82 -23.49 10.27
N LYS A 93 0.77 -23.53 8.93
CA LYS A 93 0.75 -24.77 8.14
C LYS A 93 1.26 -24.53 6.72
N ILE A 94 1.79 -25.57 6.09
CA ILE A 94 2.20 -25.56 4.69
C ILE A 94 1.05 -26.12 3.86
N ASP A 95 0.31 -25.24 3.17
CA ASP A 95 -0.81 -25.60 2.29
C ASP A 95 -0.78 -24.80 0.98
N LYS A 96 -1.80 -25.00 0.12
CA LYS A 96 -1.91 -24.26 -1.16
C LYS A 96 -2.06 -22.75 -0.98
N TYR A 97 -2.64 -22.31 0.12
CA TYR A 97 -2.85 -20.89 0.40
C TYR A 97 -1.55 -20.18 0.80
N LEU A 98 -0.67 -20.88 1.53
CA LEU A 98 0.69 -20.40 1.77
C LEU A 98 1.42 -20.20 0.45
N GLY A 99 1.28 -21.13 -0.51
CA GLY A 99 1.87 -20.98 -1.84
C GLY A 99 1.40 -19.70 -2.55
N GLU A 100 0.12 -19.36 -2.48
CA GLU A 100 -0.40 -18.12 -3.07
C GLU A 100 0.09 -16.86 -2.34
N GLN A 101 0.24 -16.91 -1.01
CA GLN A 101 0.79 -15.80 -0.23
C GLN A 101 2.25 -15.54 -0.59
N VAL A 102 3.05 -16.58 -0.71
CA VAL A 102 4.45 -16.49 -1.20
C VAL A 102 4.49 -15.89 -2.60
N LEU A 103 3.64 -16.36 -3.53
CA LEU A 103 3.58 -15.83 -4.89
C LEU A 103 3.11 -14.38 -4.93
N ALA A 104 2.22 -13.96 -4.04
CA ALA A 104 1.78 -12.56 -3.97
C ALA A 104 2.91 -11.63 -3.53
N LEU A 105 3.65 -12.00 -2.49
CA LEU A 105 4.81 -11.24 -2.02
C LEU A 105 5.91 -11.19 -3.10
N ASP A 106 6.17 -12.31 -3.76
CA ASP A 106 7.15 -12.43 -4.84
C ASP A 106 6.76 -11.58 -6.08
N ALA A 107 5.47 -11.55 -6.44
CA ALA A 107 5.00 -10.77 -7.59
C ALA A 107 5.12 -9.25 -7.39
N ILE A 108 5.02 -8.77 -6.15
CA ILE A 108 5.19 -7.34 -5.79
C ILE A 108 6.66 -7.01 -5.49
N ASN A 109 7.54 -8.00 -5.53
CA ASN A 109 8.98 -7.84 -5.35
C ASN A 109 9.37 -7.33 -3.95
N PHE A 110 8.76 -7.92 -2.89
CA PHE A 110 9.21 -7.63 -1.53
C PHE A 110 10.65 -8.10 -1.33
N SER A 111 11.50 -7.20 -0.85
CA SER A 111 12.92 -7.46 -0.58
C SER A 111 13.23 -7.54 0.92
N GLU A 112 12.32 -7.10 1.78
CA GLU A 112 12.53 -7.06 3.22
C GLU A 112 11.25 -7.46 3.95
N GLY A 113 11.40 -8.31 4.94
CA GLY A 113 10.30 -8.79 5.75
C GLY A 113 10.73 -9.84 6.75
N PHE A 114 9.75 -10.41 7.41
CA PHE A 114 9.93 -11.38 8.48
C PHE A 114 9.08 -12.60 8.25
N ILE A 115 9.60 -13.77 8.64
CA ILE A 115 8.88 -15.02 8.67
C ILE A 115 8.78 -15.49 10.10
N LEU A 116 7.54 -15.74 10.52
CA LEU A 116 7.23 -16.44 11.75
C LEU A 116 6.62 -17.79 11.40
N HIS A 117 6.84 -18.79 12.21
CA HIS A 117 6.17 -20.06 12.04
C HIS A 117 5.90 -20.75 13.38
N SER A 118 4.84 -21.57 13.43
CA SER A 118 4.59 -22.42 14.58
C SER A 118 5.64 -23.55 14.64
N TYR A 119 5.81 -24.15 15.82
CA TYR A 119 6.73 -25.25 16.05
C TYR A 119 6.39 -26.50 15.21
N GLU A 120 5.14 -26.63 14.74
CA GLU A 120 4.69 -27.75 13.91
C GLU A 120 5.12 -27.63 12.44
N VAL A 121 5.54 -26.43 12.02
CA VAL A 121 5.97 -26.18 10.65
C VAL A 121 7.42 -26.61 10.46
N ASP A 122 7.65 -27.46 9.48
CA ASP A 122 8.99 -27.84 9.04
C ASP A 122 9.67 -26.65 8.35
N GLU A 123 10.60 -26.02 9.05
CA GLU A 123 11.33 -24.83 8.57
C GLU A 123 12.14 -25.13 7.30
N MET A 124 12.68 -26.35 7.13
CA MET A 124 13.45 -26.72 5.94
C MET A 124 12.56 -26.80 4.70
N LYS A 125 11.33 -27.31 4.85
CA LYS A 125 10.34 -27.29 3.77
C LYS A 125 9.91 -25.86 3.44
N LEU A 126 9.73 -25.02 4.45
CA LEU A 126 9.38 -23.61 4.24
C LEU A 126 10.51 -22.86 3.51
N LYS A 127 11.77 -23.03 3.90
CA LYS A 127 12.94 -22.48 3.20
C LYS A 127 13.02 -22.99 1.76
N THR A 128 12.70 -24.25 1.51
CA THR A 128 12.67 -24.81 0.15
C THR A 128 11.56 -24.16 -0.70
N LEU A 129 10.39 -23.90 -0.11
CA LEU A 129 9.26 -23.27 -0.79
C LEU A 129 9.59 -21.84 -1.27
N ILE A 130 10.31 -21.07 -0.46
CA ILE A 130 10.62 -19.67 -0.75
C ILE A 130 11.93 -19.45 -1.51
N LYS A 131 12.77 -20.48 -1.66
CA LYS A 131 14.16 -20.40 -2.17
C LYS A 131 14.33 -19.61 -3.46
N ASN A 132 13.37 -19.71 -4.39
CA ASN A 132 13.46 -19.09 -5.71
C ASN A 132 12.51 -17.89 -5.83
N THR A 133 12.25 -17.21 -4.74
CA THR A 133 11.38 -16.03 -4.66
C THR A 133 12.13 -14.84 -4.06
N THR A 134 11.58 -13.65 -4.20
CA THR A 134 12.16 -12.42 -3.64
C THR A 134 12.16 -12.38 -2.12
N ILE A 135 11.40 -13.27 -1.47
CA ILE A 135 11.33 -13.37 0.00
C ILE A 135 12.28 -14.43 0.59
N SER A 136 13.19 -15.00 -0.21
CA SER A 136 14.17 -16.01 0.25
C SER A 136 15.05 -15.50 1.39
N ASP A 137 15.32 -14.19 1.41
CA ASP A 137 16.20 -13.52 2.38
C ASP A 137 15.46 -12.95 3.58
N PHE A 138 14.15 -13.20 3.71
CA PHE A 138 13.39 -12.78 4.88
C PHE A 138 13.94 -13.43 6.14
N GLN A 139 13.97 -12.65 7.24
CA GLN A 139 14.49 -13.13 8.51
C GLN A 139 13.46 -14.01 9.22
N PHE A 140 13.88 -15.21 9.64
CA PHE A 140 13.10 -16.07 10.50
C PHE A 140 13.21 -15.61 11.95
N LEU A 141 12.08 -15.30 12.59
CA LEU A 141 12.02 -14.69 13.91
C LEU A 141 10.93 -15.34 14.76
N ASP A 142 11.09 -15.23 16.08
CA ASP A 142 9.98 -15.40 17.02
C ASP A 142 9.23 -14.07 17.27
N ASN A 143 8.17 -14.11 18.06
CA ASN A 143 7.32 -12.94 18.33
C ASN A 143 8.05 -11.80 19.08
N ASP A 144 8.99 -12.12 19.96
CA ASP A 144 9.73 -11.12 20.72
C ASP A 144 10.81 -10.47 19.84
N GLN A 145 11.49 -11.27 19.06
CA GLN A 145 12.44 -10.80 18.06
C GLN A 145 11.76 -9.91 17.02
N LEU A 146 10.55 -10.28 16.55
CA LEU A 146 9.76 -9.46 15.63
C LEU A 146 9.55 -8.04 16.14
N LYS A 147 9.05 -7.90 17.38
CA LYS A 147 8.80 -6.58 18.00
C LYS A 147 10.07 -5.75 18.08
N GLN A 148 11.19 -6.40 18.40
CA GLN A 148 12.50 -5.75 18.49
C GLN A 148 13.00 -5.30 17.10
N GLN A 149 12.91 -6.17 16.09
CA GLN A 149 13.36 -5.85 14.74
C GLN A 149 12.50 -4.77 14.10
N MET A 150 11.19 -4.82 14.27
CA MET A 150 10.28 -3.77 13.76
C MET A 150 10.66 -2.38 14.26
N SER A 151 11.10 -2.24 15.53
CA SER A 151 11.51 -0.95 16.09
C SER A 151 12.77 -0.36 15.46
N ARG A 152 13.57 -1.17 14.77
CA ARG A 152 14.82 -0.77 14.09
C ARG A 152 14.62 -0.40 12.63
N LEU A 153 13.44 -0.68 12.07
CA LEU A 153 13.15 -0.40 10.67
C LEU A 153 13.09 1.11 10.41
N LYS A 154 13.38 1.46 9.16
CA LYS A 154 13.28 2.83 8.67
C LYS A 154 12.14 2.95 7.67
N PRO A 155 11.44 4.10 7.61
CA PRO A 155 10.49 4.35 6.53
C PRO A 155 11.15 4.21 5.16
N LYS A 156 10.51 3.50 4.24
CA LYS A 156 10.95 3.44 2.82
C LYS A 156 10.38 4.64 2.06
N SER A 157 10.82 5.84 2.44
CA SER A 157 10.39 7.09 1.82
C SER A 157 10.89 7.19 0.38
N ARG A 158 10.02 7.73 -0.49
CA ARG A 158 10.34 8.04 -1.89
C ARG A 158 10.04 9.50 -2.14
N GLU A 159 11.06 10.24 -2.54
CA GLU A 159 10.92 11.65 -2.94
C GLU A 159 10.32 11.76 -4.35
N GLY A 160 9.81 12.95 -4.71
CA GLY A 160 9.26 13.25 -6.02
C GLY A 160 7.81 13.74 -5.97
N GLU A 161 7.10 13.59 -7.08
CA GLU A 161 5.69 13.95 -7.22
C GLU A 161 4.81 13.14 -6.26
N CYS A 162 3.72 13.75 -5.78
CA CYS A 162 2.75 13.04 -4.95
C CYS A 162 2.11 11.90 -5.73
N ILE A 163 2.19 10.68 -5.20
CA ILE A 163 1.47 9.49 -5.68
C ILE A 163 0.81 8.82 -4.48
N LEU A 164 -0.52 8.83 -4.44
CA LEU A 164 -1.31 8.28 -3.36
C LEU A 164 -2.44 7.42 -3.93
N PRO A 165 -2.28 6.09 -3.99
CA PRO A 165 -3.38 5.18 -4.29
C PRO A 165 -4.45 5.23 -3.21
N ILE A 166 -5.71 5.35 -3.62
CA ILE A 166 -6.88 5.45 -2.73
C ILE A 166 -7.36 4.04 -2.40
N ASP A 167 -7.37 3.68 -1.14
CA ASP A 167 -7.91 2.40 -0.67
C ASP A 167 -9.37 2.48 -0.23
N HIS A 168 -9.82 3.63 0.27
CA HIS A 168 -11.21 3.90 0.65
C HIS A 168 -11.61 5.34 0.35
N ALA A 169 -12.88 5.54 -0.01
CA ALA A 169 -13.50 6.87 -0.10
C ALA A 169 -14.91 6.80 0.49
N PHE A 170 -15.31 7.82 1.26
CA PHE A 170 -16.62 7.90 1.88
C PHE A 170 -16.96 9.35 2.23
N ASN A 171 -18.25 9.61 2.41
CA ASN A 171 -18.73 10.92 2.83
C ASN A 171 -18.87 10.99 4.34
N VAL A 172 -18.40 12.10 4.94
CA VAL A 172 -18.51 12.40 6.36
C VAL A 172 -19.38 13.65 6.54
N LYS A 173 -20.44 13.55 7.36
CA LYS A 173 -21.34 14.67 7.63
C LYS A 173 -20.55 15.86 8.18
N GLY A 174 -20.71 17.04 7.57
CA GLY A 174 -20.02 18.27 7.97
C GLY A 174 -18.59 18.42 7.42
N VAL A 175 -17.96 17.36 6.96
CA VAL A 175 -16.59 17.36 6.38
C VAL A 175 -16.64 17.31 4.85
N GLY A 176 -17.49 16.45 4.30
CA GLY A 176 -17.58 16.13 2.88
C GLY A 176 -16.88 14.81 2.54
N THR A 177 -16.33 14.73 1.34
CA THR A 177 -15.63 13.55 0.87
C THR A 177 -14.30 13.39 1.58
N VAL A 178 -14.08 12.19 2.12
CA VAL A 178 -12.82 11.76 2.73
C VAL A 178 -12.26 10.59 1.92
N VAL A 179 -10.97 10.64 1.62
CA VAL A 179 -10.22 9.56 0.99
C VAL A 179 -9.13 9.06 1.92
N LEU A 180 -8.95 7.74 1.99
CA LEU A 180 -7.87 7.09 2.72
C LEU A 180 -6.90 6.45 1.74
N GLY A 181 -5.61 6.50 2.06
CA GLY A 181 -4.58 5.87 1.27
C GLY A 181 -3.20 5.97 1.90
N VAL A 182 -2.20 5.38 1.23
CA VAL A 182 -0.80 5.48 1.60
C VAL A 182 -0.05 6.30 0.55
N ILE A 183 0.66 7.34 0.98
CA ILE A 183 1.52 8.13 0.09
C ILE A 183 2.69 7.24 -0.36
N LYS A 184 2.67 6.78 -1.61
CA LYS A 184 3.74 5.91 -2.14
C LYS A 184 4.97 6.68 -2.58
N GLN A 185 4.79 7.97 -2.92
CA GLN A 185 5.87 8.87 -3.33
C GLN A 185 5.50 10.32 -3.01
N GLY A 186 6.50 11.14 -2.72
CA GLY A 186 6.36 12.57 -2.50
C GLY A 186 5.69 12.93 -1.18
N ALA A 187 4.96 14.02 -1.20
CA ALA A 187 4.27 14.59 -0.04
C ALA A 187 2.91 15.16 -0.43
N VAL A 188 2.04 15.34 0.56
CA VAL A 188 0.78 16.06 0.44
C VAL A 188 0.66 17.09 1.56
N LYS A 189 0.18 18.29 1.21
CA LYS A 189 -0.05 19.41 2.14
C LYS A 189 -1.50 19.85 2.12
N THR A 190 -1.94 20.49 3.19
CA THR A 190 -3.22 21.19 3.19
C THR A 190 -3.22 22.26 2.11
N PHE A 191 -4.37 22.37 1.42
CA PHE A 191 -4.60 23.26 0.27
C PHE A 191 -3.86 22.88 -1.02
N ASP A 192 -3.18 21.73 -1.08
CA ASP A 192 -2.68 21.22 -2.34
C ASP A 192 -3.83 20.96 -3.31
N ARG A 193 -3.57 21.29 -4.58
CA ARG A 193 -4.40 20.88 -5.71
C ARG A 193 -3.81 19.59 -6.26
N LEU A 194 -4.61 18.54 -6.31
CA LEU A 194 -4.22 17.23 -6.83
C LEU A 194 -5.22 16.79 -7.90
N LYS A 195 -4.86 15.78 -8.64
CA LYS A 195 -5.70 15.14 -9.66
C LYS A 195 -6.00 13.70 -9.30
N ILE A 196 -7.22 13.25 -9.55
CA ILE A 196 -7.58 11.83 -9.42
C ILE A 196 -7.47 11.17 -10.79
N LEU A 197 -6.65 10.15 -10.91
CA LEU A 197 -6.57 9.30 -12.09
C LEU A 197 -7.34 7.98 -11.87
N PRO A 198 -8.01 7.43 -12.89
CA PRO A 198 -8.00 7.84 -14.30
C PRO A 198 -9.01 8.93 -14.66
N SER A 199 -9.89 9.39 -13.75
CA SER A 199 -10.98 10.32 -14.09
C SER A 199 -10.50 11.70 -14.54
N GLY A 200 -9.29 12.11 -14.16
CA GLY A 200 -8.74 13.43 -14.47
C GLY A 200 -9.34 14.57 -13.63
N LYS A 201 -10.21 14.26 -12.64
CA LYS A 201 -10.85 15.28 -11.80
C LYS A 201 -9.84 15.98 -10.89
N ASP A 202 -9.92 17.31 -10.86
CA ASP A 202 -9.12 18.13 -9.93
C ASP A 202 -9.78 18.17 -8.56
N ILE A 203 -8.97 18.06 -7.51
CA ILE A 203 -9.40 18.16 -6.12
C ILE A 203 -8.55 19.16 -5.34
N LEU A 204 -9.13 19.69 -4.27
CA LEU A 204 -8.43 20.49 -3.27
C LEU A 204 -8.41 19.74 -1.94
N VAL A 205 -7.22 19.57 -1.36
CA VAL A 205 -7.05 19.02 -0.01
C VAL A 205 -7.47 20.06 1.03
N LYS A 206 -8.51 19.79 1.80
CA LYS A 206 -9.02 20.69 2.84
C LYS A 206 -8.29 20.52 4.17
N SER A 207 -8.09 19.27 4.56
CA SER A 207 -7.39 18.87 5.79
C SER A 207 -6.80 17.47 5.65
N ILE A 208 -5.80 17.20 6.47
CA ILE A 208 -5.08 15.93 6.53
C ILE A 208 -5.14 15.40 7.95
N GLN A 209 -5.40 14.11 8.08
CA GLN A 209 -5.28 13.37 9.33
C GLN A 209 -4.28 12.21 9.16
N MET A 210 -3.46 12.01 10.16
CA MET A 210 -2.52 10.90 10.28
C MET A 210 -2.71 10.25 11.65
N HIS A 211 -3.22 9.01 11.70
CA HIS A 211 -3.58 8.33 12.94
C HIS A 211 -4.53 9.20 13.82
N ASP A 212 -5.60 9.72 13.20
CA ASP A 212 -6.61 10.61 13.80
C ASP A 212 -6.11 12.01 14.24
N ASP A 213 -4.78 12.26 14.20
CA ASP A 213 -4.24 13.59 14.49
C ASP A 213 -4.28 14.50 13.26
N PRO A 214 -4.74 15.76 13.40
CA PRO A 214 -4.68 16.74 12.32
C PRO A 214 -3.24 17.17 12.07
N VAL A 215 -2.84 17.19 10.80
CA VAL A 215 -1.50 17.61 10.36
C VAL A 215 -1.62 18.51 9.13
N THR A 216 -0.57 19.29 8.86
CA THR A 216 -0.53 20.19 7.69
C THR A 216 0.22 19.61 6.51
N GLU A 217 1.08 18.63 6.74
CA GLU A 217 1.89 17.95 5.72
C GLU A 217 2.14 16.50 6.13
N CYS A 218 2.10 15.60 5.14
CA CYS A 218 2.55 14.22 5.28
C CYS A 218 3.42 13.83 4.10
N LYS A 219 4.39 12.91 4.35
CA LYS A 219 5.32 12.40 3.33
C LYS A 219 5.23 10.90 3.20
N SER A 220 5.68 10.38 2.04
CA SER A 220 5.87 8.95 1.83
C SER A 220 6.72 8.33 2.96
N PRO A 221 6.32 7.16 3.51
CA PRO A 221 5.18 6.32 3.18
C PRO A 221 3.97 6.47 4.13
N ALA A 222 3.59 7.68 4.52
CA ALA A 222 2.51 7.91 5.50
C ALA A 222 1.16 7.39 4.99
N ARG A 223 0.42 6.69 5.88
CA ARG A 223 -1.00 6.44 5.71
C ARG A 223 -1.79 7.66 6.19
N VAL A 224 -2.68 8.16 5.35
CA VAL A 224 -3.40 9.43 5.60
C VAL A 224 -4.88 9.32 5.28
N GLY A 225 -5.65 10.16 5.96
CA GLY A 225 -7.01 10.53 5.61
C GLY A 225 -7.04 11.98 5.12
N LEU A 226 -7.54 12.21 3.91
CA LEU A 226 -7.66 13.53 3.30
C LEU A 226 -9.12 13.92 3.18
N ALA A 227 -9.53 15.02 3.81
CA ALA A 227 -10.79 15.65 3.45
C ALA A 227 -10.58 16.47 2.17
N VAL A 228 -11.35 16.20 1.13
CA VAL A 228 -11.17 16.79 -0.19
C VAL A 228 -12.42 17.53 -0.67
N LYS A 229 -12.22 18.46 -1.61
CA LYS A 229 -13.30 19.17 -2.34
C LYS A 229 -13.08 18.99 -3.84
N GLY A 230 -14.16 18.93 -4.60
CA GLY A 230 -14.13 18.83 -6.07
C GLY A 230 -14.57 17.47 -6.61
N VAL A 231 -14.86 16.51 -5.72
CA VAL A 231 -15.32 15.16 -6.10
C VAL A 231 -16.28 14.61 -5.05
N ASP A 232 -17.23 13.77 -5.47
CA ASP A 232 -18.04 12.96 -4.56
C ASP A 232 -17.39 11.60 -4.33
N ALA A 233 -17.56 11.01 -3.14
CA ALA A 233 -17.01 9.71 -2.82
C ALA A 233 -17.52 8.59 -3.74
N ALA A 234 -18.75 8.70 -4.26
CA ALA A 234 -19.33 7.76 -5.20
C ALA A 234 -18.61 7.73 -6.57
N ASP A 235 -17.89 8.79 -6.92
CA ASP A 235 -17.10 8.90 -8.15
C ASP A 235 -15.66 8.36 -8.02
N ILE A 236 -15.30 7.89 -6.84
CA ILE A 236 -13.95 7.38 -6.52
C ILE A 236 -14.00 5.87 -6.36
N SER A 237 -13.16 5.18 -7.08
CA SER A 237 -12.99 3.74 -6.95
C SER A 237 -11.72 3.39 -6.17
N ARG A 238 -11.74 2.26 -5.45
CA ARG A 238 -10.50 1.71 -4.88
C ARG A 238 -9.50 1.46 -6.00
N GLY A 239 -8.28 1.96 -5.82
CA GLY A 239 -7.23 1.88 -6.81
C GLY A 239 -7.09 3.12 -7.69
N ASP A 240 -8.04 4.05 -7.65
CA ASP A 240 -7.80 5.37 -8.22
C ASP A 240 -6.61 6.03 -7.51
N VAL A 241 -5.88 6.89 -8.21
CA VAL A 241 -4.64 7.46 -7.72
C VAL A 241 -4.75 8.98 -7.64
N LEU A 242 -4.53 9.53 -6.45
CA LEU A 242 -4.26 10.95 -6.29
C LEU A 242 -2.81 11.24 -6.67
N CYS A 243 -2.60 12.24 -7.50
CA CYS A 243 -1.26 12.65 -7.93
C CYS A 243 -1.15 14.17 -8.10
N SER A 244 0.09 14.66 -8.22
CA SER A 244 0.36 16.03 -8.63
C SER A 244 -0.31 16.33 -9.97
N PRO A 245 -0.85 17.55 -10.21
CA PRO A 245 -1.64 17.86 -11.42
C PRO A 245 -0.89 17.60 -12.73
N ASP A 246 0.41 17.88 -12.73
CA ASP A 246 1.31 17.76 -13.89
C ASP A 246 2.22 16.54 -13.78
N SER A 247 1.74 15.46 -13.16
CA SER A 247 2.54 14.24 -13.00
C SER A 247 2.96 13.67 -14.36
N LEU A 248 4.27 13.59 -14.57
CA LEU A 248 4.87 13.02 -15.78
C LEU A 248 5.16 11.52 -15.65
N ASN A 249 5.18 11.00 -14.41
CA ASN A 249 5.55 9.62 -14.13
C ASN A 249 4.37 8.66 -14.25
N LEU A 250 3.14 9.14 -13.98
CA LEU A 250 1.94 8.32 -14.08
C LEU A 250 1.34 8.40 -15.49
N LYS A 251 1.03 7.23 -16.03
CA LYS A 251 0.35 7.06 -17.31
C LYS A 251 -1.05 6.49 -17.07
N VAL A 252 -1.98 6.89 -17.91
CA VAL A 252 -3.33 6.28 -18.00
C VAL A 252 -3.44 5.63 -19.36
N ALA A 253 -3.65 4.32 -19.40
CA ALA A 253 -3.81 3.61 -20.66
C ALA A 253 -5.17 2.91 -20.74
N THR A 254 -5.73 2.98 -21.94
CA THR A 254 -6.85 2.18 -22.44
C THR A 254 -6.41 1.23 -23.57
N ASP A 255 -5.22 1.49 -24.11
CA ASP A 255 -4.59 0.75 -25.20
C ASP A 255 -3.55 -0.25 -24.68
N ALA A 256 -2.93 -0.99 -25.59
CA ALA A 256 -1.94 -2.00 -25.27
C ALA A 256 -0.71 -1.43 -24.58
N ILE A 257 -0.30 -2.07 -23.49
CA ILE A 257 0.83 -1.70 -22.65
C ILE A 257 1.90 -2.80 -22.76
N PRO A 258 3.12 -2.50 -23.21
CA PRO A 258 4.20 -3.48 -23.22
C PRO A 258 4.65 -3.83 -21.80
N ALA A 259 4.86 -5.11 -21.56
CA ALA A 259 5.27 -5.60 -20.24
C ALA A 259 6.17 -6.83 -20.35
N GLY A 260 7.15 -6.92 -19.44
CA GLY A 260 7.87 -8.16 -19.17
C GLY A 260 6.93 -9.18 -18.54
N PHE A 261 7.15 -10.47 -18.84
CA PHE A 261 6.24 -11.54 -18.48
C PHE A 261 6.98 -12.78 -17.97
N ILE A 262 6.56 -13.28 -16.81
CA ILE A 262 7.06 -14.52 -16.23
C ILE A 262 5.83 -15.32 -15.79
N LYS A 263 5.55 -16.42 -16.50
CA LYS A 263 4.49 -17.36 -16.11
C LYS A 263 4.84 -18.03 -14.78
N SER A 264 3.88 -18.13 -13.88
CA SER A 264 4.07 -18.89 -12.64
C SER A 264 4.36 -20.36 -12.93
N PRO A 265 5.43 -20.95 -12.39
CA PRO A 265 5.73 -22.37 -12.58
C PRO A 265 4.65 -23.30 -11.98
N TYR A 266 3.86 -22.78 -11.06
CA TYR A 266 2.77 -23.51 -10.41
C TYR A 266 1.46 -23.45 -11.17
N TYR A 267 1.32 -22.57 -12.17
CA TYR A 267 0.15 -22.51 -13.03
C TYR A 267 0.26 -23.55 -14.16
N LYS A 268 -0.55 -24.61 -14.09
CA LYS A 268 -0.54 -25.72 -15.05
C LYS A 268 -1.34 -25.44 -16.34
N GLY A 269 -2.21 -24.41 -16.31
CA GLY A 269 -2.99 -24.02 -17.49
C GLY A 269 -2.15 -23.29 -18.56
N ASN A 270 -2.74 -23.11 -19.73
CA ASN A 270 -2.20 -22.23 -20.75
C ASN A 270 -2.78 -20.83 -20.62
N LEU A 271 -1.95 -19.82 -20.86
CA LEU A 271 -2.44 -18.47 -21.06
C LEU A 271 -2.76 -18.32 -22.54
N THR A 272 -3.98 -17.90 -22.84
CA THR A 272 -4.50 -17.77 -24.21
C THR A 272 -4.71 -16.30 -24.52
N GLU A 273 -4.28 -15.87 -25.70
CA GLU A 273 -4.54 -14.52 -26.19
C GLU A 273 -6.05 -14.26 -26.27
N ASN A 274 -6.42 -13.00 -26.07
CA ASN A 274 -7.80 -12.51 -26.09
C ASN A 274 -8.75 -13.10 -25.02
N GLN A 275 -8.28 -13.99 -24.17
CA GLN A 275 -9.01 -14.38 -22.95
C GLN A 275 -8.89 -13.25 -21.92
N THR A 276 -9.98 -13.01 -21.18
CA THR A 276 -9.98 -12.05 -20.08
C THR A 276 -9.32 -12.66 -18.84
N TYR A 277 -8.33 -11.94 -18.33
CA TYR A 277 -7.66 -12.17 -17.05
C TYR A 277 -7.91 -10.99 -16.12
N VAL A 278 -7.43 -11.05 -14.93
CA VAL A 278 -7.45 -9.92 -13.98
C VAL A 278 -6.00 -9.50 -13.72
N ILE A 279 -5.71 -8.20 -13.83
CA ILE A 279 -4.41 -7.65 -13.46
C ILE A 279 -4.49 -6.95 -12.11
N SER A 280 -3.44 -7.14 -11.30
CA SER A 280 -3.14 -6.35 -10.10
C SER A 280 -1.96 -5.43 -10.39
N VAL A 281 -2.20 -4.11 -10.37
CA VAL A 281 -1.17 -3.06 -10.51
C VAL A 281 -1.38 -2.03 -9.41
N GLY A 282 -0.43 -1.91 -8.48
CA GLY A 282 -0.73 -1.25 -7.22
C GLY A 282 -1.95 -1.89 -6.58
N ILE A 283 -2.87 -1.10 -6.03
CA ILE A 283 -4.12 -1.63 -5.48
C ILE A 283 -5.28 -1.73 -6.50
N GLN A 284 -5.01 -1.43 -7.78
CA GLN A 284 -5.98 -1.62 -8.85
C GLN A 284 -6.14 -3.10 -9.18
N ILE A 285 -7.38 -3.52 -9.36
CA ILE A 285 -7.75 -4.85 -9.84
C ILE A 285 -8.66 -4.63 -11.05
N LYS A 286 -8.16 -4.92 -12.24
CA LYS A 286 -8.86 -4.61 -13.50
C LYS A 286 -8.89 -5.81 -14.44
N PRO A 287 -9.95 -5.98 -15.24
CA PRO A 287 -9.96 -6.98 -16.31
C PRO A 287 -9.04 -6.54 -17.46
N VAL A 288 -8.28 -7.51 -18.00
CA VAL A 288 -7.36 -7.30 -19.11
C VAL A 288 -7.35 -8.50 -20.05
N LYS A 289 -6.99 -8.26 -21.30
CA LYS A 289 -6.56 -9.30 -22.25
C LYS A 289 -5.05 -9.21 -22.41
N ILE A 290 -4.46 -10.27 -22.94
CA ILE A 290 -3.03 -10.30 -23.27
C ILE A 290 -2.82 -10.68 -24.72
N LYS A 291 -1.70 -10.22 -25.29
CA LYS A 291 -1.16 -10.65 -26.57
C LYS A 291 0.33 -10.93 -26.39
N TYR A 292 0.81 -12.01 -26.96
CA TYR A 292 2.23 -12.35 -26.88
C TYR A 292 3.02 -11.58 -27.94
N ASN A 293 4.15 -11.00 -27.53
CA ASN A 293 5.16 -10.49 -28.44
C ASN A 293 6.28 -11.52 -28.62
N ASN A 294 6.66 -12.20 -27.50
CA ASN A 294 7.61 -13.31 -27.46
C ASN A 294 7.46 -14.08 -26.12
N ALA A 295 8.39 -14.98 -25.81
CA ALA A 295 8.30 -15.85 -24.62
C ALA A 295 8.29 -15.11 -23.28
N ASP A 296 8.94 -13.94 -23.19
CA ASP A 296 9.14 -13.16 -21.97
C ASP A 296 8.50 -11.77 -22.00
N ARG A 297 7.74 -11.45 -23.06
CA ARG A 297 7.08 -10.15 -23.26
C ARG A 297 5.66 -10.30 -23.79
N ILE A 298 4.78 -9.53 -23.21
CA ILE A 298 3.37 -9.45 -23.62
C ILE A 298 2.95 -7.98 -23.82
N GLU A 299 1.86 -7.81 -24.51
CA GLU A 299 1.04 -6.61 -24.45
C GLU A 299 -0.14 -6.89 -23.53
N ILE A 300 -0.32 -6.02 -22.53
CA ILE A 300 -1.48 -6.00 -21.65
C ILE A 300 -2.49 -5.04 -22.24
N ILE A 301 -3.69 -5.51 -22.52
CA ILE A 301 -4.78 -4.73 -23.13
C ILE A 301 -5.86 -4.54 -22.07
N PRO A 302 -5.91 -3.37 -21.39
CA PRO A 302 -6.89 -3.10 -20.35
C PRO A 302 -8.31 -2.98 -20.93
N GLU A 303 -9.30 -3.62 -20.29
CA GLU A 303 -10.71 -3.41 -20.61
C GLU A 303 -11.30 -2.16 -19.92
N LYS A 304 -10.59 -1.61 -18.96
CA LYS A 304 -10.86 -0.33 -18.25
C LYS A 304 -9.57 0.40 -18.04
N SER A 305 -9.59 1.72 -18.07
CA SER A 305 -8.41 2.56 -17.86
C SER A 305 -7.54 2.08 -16.71
N LEU A 306 -6.26 1.88 -16.96
CA LEU A 306 -5.25 1.44 -16.00
C LEU A 306 -4.27 2.58 -15.73
N VAL A 307 -4.01 2.88 -14.46
CA VAL A 307 -3.03 3.88 -14.04
C VAL A 307 -1.76 3.16 -13.61
N PHE A 308 -0.62 3.55 -14.15
CA PHE A 308 0.66 2.90 -13.86
C PHE A 308 1.84 3.84 -14.12
N PHE A 309 3.01 3.43 -13.70
CA PHE A 309 4.30 4.02 -14.08
C PHE A 309 5.22 2.95 -14.68
N SER A 310 6.17 3.36 -15.51
CA SER A 310 7.17 2.46 -16.10
C SER A 310 8.04 1.84 -14.99
N GLY A 311 8.28 0.55 -15.06
CA GLY A 311 8.99 -0.21 -14.03
C GLY A 311 8.10 -0.75 -12.90
N GLN A 312 6.80 -0.50 -12.93
CA GLN A 312 5.87 -1.00 -11.92
C GLN A 312 5.63 -2.50 -12.06
N SER A 313 5.74 -3.22 -10.94
CA SER A 313 5.40 -4.65 -10.85
C SER A 313 3.90 -4.87 -11.00
N TYR A 314 3.55 -5.98 -11.63
CA TYR A 314 2.18 -6.45 -11.74
C TYR A 314 2.07 -7.96 -11.51
N ALA A 315 0.86 -8.42 -11.22
CA ALA A 315 0.49 -9.82 -11.25
C ALA A 315 -0.73 -10.05 -12.15
N LEU A 316 -0.72 -11.14 -12.93
CA LEU A 316 -1.92 -11.65 -13.62
C LEU A 316 -2.59 -12.70 -12.74
N LEU A 317 -3.90 -12.57 -12.63
CA LEU A 317 -4.75 -13.41 -11.80
C LEU A 317 -5.79 -14.13 -12.65
N LYS A 318 -6.11 -15.35 -12.24
CA LYS A 318 -7.28 -16.10 -12.69
C LYS A 318 -8.07 -16.53 -11.44
N PRO A 319 -8.98 -15.69 -10.93
CA PRO A 319 -9.64 -15.91 -9.64
C PRO A 319 -10.37 -17.24 -9.50
N ASP A 320 -10.94 -17.74 -10.60
CA ASP A 320 -11.74 -18.99 -10.63
C ASP A 320 -10.87 -20.24 -10.83
N ASN A 321 -9.54 -20.12 -10.88
CA ASN A 321 -8.67 -21.26 -11.08
C ASN A 321 -8.66 -22.18 -9.83
N VAL A 322 -8.80 -23.48 -10.05
CA VAL A 322 -8.78 -24.48 -8.97
C VAL A 322 -7.40 -24.62 -8.34
N GLY A 323 -6.33 -24.43 -9.11
CA GLY A 323 -4.94 -24.40 -8.61
C GLY A 323 -4.53 -23.01 -8.11
N THR A 324 -3.29 -22.63 -8.40
CA THR A 324 -2.83 -21.25 -8.08
C THR A 324 -3.59 -20.23 -8.92
N ARG A 325 -4.06 -19.18 -8.27
CA ARG A 325 -4.80 -18.06 -8.91
C ARG A 325 -3.88 -16.93 -9.36
N ILE A 326 -2.64 -16.88 -8.88
CA ILE A 326 -1.60 -15.98 -9.38
C ILE A 326 -0.85 -16.71 -10.48
N ILE A 327 -1.16 -16.36 -11.73
CA ILE A 327 -0.78 -17.14 -12.91
C ILE A 327 0.46 -16.63 -13.63
N ALA A 328 0.78 -15.34 -13.44
CA ALA A 328 2.02 -14.73 -13.94
C ALA A 328 2.33 -13.45 -13.16
N LYS A 329 3.57 -12.98 -13.30
CA LYS A 329 4.06 -11.70 -12.81
C LYS A 329 4.92 -11.02 -13.85
N GLY A 330 5.20 -9.74 -13.66
CA GLY A 330 6.10 -9.01 -14.54
C GLY A 330 6.25 -7.55 -14.15
N ILE A 331 6.85 -6.79 -15.07
CA ILE A 331 7.13 -5.37 -14.92
C ILE A 331 6.59 -4.65 -16.15
N ILE A 332 5.83 -3.57 -15.95
CA ILE A 332 5.33 -2.70 -17.02
C ILE A 332 6.50 -1.87 -17.57
N GLN A 333 6.59 -1.77 -18.91
CA GLN A 333 7.67 -1.06 -19.60
C GLN A 333 7.33 0.40 -19.94
#